data_8f6622b46296bad1a45cf9e494f2bc16
#
_entry.id   8f6622b46296bad1a45cf9e494f2bc16
#
_cell.length_a   1.000
_cell.length_b   1.000
_cell.length_c   1.000
_cell.angle_alpha   90.00
_cell.angle_beta   90.00
_cell.angle_gamma   90.00
#
_symmetry.space_group_name_H-M   'P 1'
#
loop_
_entity.id
_entity.type
_entity.pdbx_description
1 polymer ?
#
loop_
_entity_poly.entity_id
_entity_poly.type
_entity_poly.pdbx_seq_one_letter_code
_entity_poly.pdbx_strand_id
1 'polypeptide(L)'
;MSINKVHQFEKAIVALLNLDGWNLEHCGNGFEHFDAIGTSPKGKQVVLEIKWRKKYYDKKMIEKYKFDKLLEEDAEALYFVADPKGNYLFWLNDLAKQETVELYCPDTTLWTKKRNNKECYLLDERLAHKLNINIY
;
A
#
# COMPACT_ATOMS: atom_id res chain seq x y z
N MET A 1 -9.49 -11.16 -7.26
CA MET A 1 -10.27 -9.91 -7.50
C MET A 1 -9.91 -9.39 -8.87
N SER A 2 -10.89 -8.96 -9.66
CA SER A 2 -10.62 -8.38 -10.98
C SER A 2 -9.94 -7.01 -10.85
N ILE A 3 -9.26 -6.58 -11.92
CA ILE A 3 -8.62 -5.26 -11.95
C ILE A 3 -9.63 -4.14 -11.66
N ASN A 4 -10.84 -4.25 -12.21
CA ASN A 4 -11.88 -3.25 -11.96
C ASN A 4 -12.27 -3.18 -10.48
N LYS A 5 -12.39 -4.31 -9.81
CA LYS A 5 -12.69 -4.34 -8.38
C LYS A 5 -11.55 -3.79 -7.54
N VAL A 6 -10.31 -4.08 -7.92
CA VAL A 6 -9.12 -3.49 -7.27
C VAL A 6 -9.15 -1.97 -7.37
N HIS A 7 -9.37 -1.43 -8.58
CA HIS A 7 -9.45 0.02 -8.78
C HIS A 7 -10.62 0.65 -8.03
N GLN A 8 -11.77 -0.02 -7.98
CA GLN A 8 -12.91 0.47 -7.19
C GLN A 8 -12.58 0.51 -5.70
N PHE A 9 -11.89 -0.51 -5.20
CA PHE A 9 -11.44 -0.53 -3.82
C PHE A 9 -10.47 0.61 -3.53
N GLU A 10 -9.47 0.80 -4.38
CA GLU A 10 -8.49 1.88 -4.26
C GLU A 10 -9.16 3.25 -4.24
N LYS A 11 -10.11 3.47 -5.14
CA LYS A 11 -10.88 4.72 -5.21
C LYS A 11 -11.72 4.93 -3.95
N ALA A 12 -12.29 3.87 -3.40
CA ALA A 12 -13.06 3.94 -2.16
C ALA A 12 -12.17 4.35 -0.98
N ILE A 13 -10.96 3.79 -0.89
CA ILE A 13 -10.00 4.16 0.15
C ILE A 13 -9.59 5.63 0.00
N VAL A 14 -9.30 6.08 -1.20
CA VAL A 14 -8.99 7.48 -1.47
C VAL A 14 -10.13 8.39 -1.02
N ALA A 15 -11.37 8.05 -1.35
CA ALA A 15 -12.53 8.83 -0.95
C ALA A 15 -12.69 8.90 0.57
N LEU A 16 -12.49 7.78 1.27
CA LEU A 16 -12.58 7.73 2.72
C LEU A 16 -11.49 8.57 3.39
N LEU A 17 -10.26 8.47 2.91
CA LEU A 17 -9.17 9.31 3.42
C LEU A 17 -9.44 10.78 3.17
N ASN A 18 -9.97 11.14 2.00
CA ASN A 18 -10.31 12.53 1.68
C ASN A 18 -11.39 13.09 2.60
N LEU A 19 -12.32 12.26 3.07
CA LEU A 19 -13.28 12.66 4.09
C LEU A 19 -12.62 12.98 5.44
N ASP A 20 -11.44 12.41 5.68
CA ASP A 20 -10.69 12.59 6.92
C ASP A 20 -9.54 13.61 6.76
N GLY A 21 -9.68 14.54 5.84
CA GLY A 21 -8.76 15.67 5.69
C GLY A 21 -7.62 15.47 4.71
N TRP A 22 -7.52 14.30 4.08
CA TRP A 22 -6.55 14.07 3.02
C TRP A 22 -7.05 14.71 1.71
N ASN A 23 -6.13 15.00 0.81
CA ASN A 23 -6.44 15.47 -0.54
C ASN A 23 -5.67 14.63 -1.53
N LEU A 24 -6.22 13.48 -1.86
CA LEU A 24 -5.60 12.47 -2.70
C LEU A 24 -6.35 12.32 -4.02
N GLU A 25 -5.61 11.97 -5.05
CA GLU A 25 -6.12 11.64 -6.37
C GLU A 25 -5.67 10.23 -6.74
N HIS A 26 -6.60 9.39 -7.21
CA HIS A 26 -6.29 8.03 -7.63
C HIS A 26 -5.54 8.03 -8.97
N CYS A 27 -4.48 7.25 -9.07
CA CYS A 27 -3.64 7.09 -10.25
C CYS A 27 -3.96 5.75 -10.91
N GLY A 28 -4.96 5.73 -11.78
CA GLY A 28 -5.51 4.49 -12.31
C GLY A 28 -4.82 3.89 -13.53
N ASN A 29 -3.83 4.55 -14.15
CA ASN A 29 -3.36 4.22 -15.50
C ASN A 29 -1.86 3.93 -15.61
N GLY A 30 -1.36 3.09 -14.74
CA GLY A 30 -0.33 2.14 -15.13
C GLY A 30 1.11 2.58 -15.26
N PHE A 31 1.49 3.83 -15.25
CA PHE A 31 2.92 4.20 -15.36
C PHE A 31 3.53 4.64 -14.03
N GLU A 32 2.70 4.98 -13.08
CA GLU A 32 3.16 5.35 -11.74
C GLU A 32 3.40 4.11 -10.88
N HIS A 33 4.36 4.23 -9.96
CA HIS A 33 4.68 3.16 -9.01
C HIS A 33 3.82 3.22 -7.74
N PHE A 34 2.74 4.00 -7.77
CA PHE A 34 1.86 4.22 -6.63
C PHE A 34 0.40 4.30 -7.10
N ASP A 35 -0.53 4.10 -6.19
CA ASP A 35 -1.97 4.06 -6.49
C ASP A 35 -2.67 5.40 -6.30
N ALA A 36 -2.10 6.29 -5.50
CA ALA A 36 -2.65 7.63 -5.28
C ALA A 36 -1.55 8.62 -4.95
N ILE A 37 -1.82 9.89 -5.21
CA ILE A 37 -0.90 11.00 -4.95
C ILE A 37 -1.70 12.19 -4.42
N GLY A 38 -1.08 12.99 -3.58
CA GLY A 38 -1.70 14.22 -3.08
C GLY A 38 -1.05 14.72 -1.81
N THR A 39 -1.87 15.20 -0.88
CA THR A 39 -1.38 15.76 0.37
C THR A 39 -2.04 15.11 1.58
N SER A 40 -1.28 15.01 2.68
CA SER A 40 -1.79 14.58 3.97
C SER A 40 -2.61 15.71 4.62
N PRO A 41 -3.34 15.43 5.73
CA PRO A 41 -4.05 16.47 6.47
C PRO A 41 -3.17 17.64 6.92
N LYS A 42 -1.88 17.40 7.14
CA LYS A 42 -0.91 18.43 7.49
C LYS A 42 -0.26 19.12 6.29
N GLY A 43 -0.71 18.81 5.08
CA GLY A 43 -0.21 19.43 3.85
C GLY A 43 1.08 18.85 3.30
N LYS A 44 1.55 17.72 3.79
CA LYS A 44 2.73 17.06 3.25
C LYS A 44 2.40 16.36 1.94
N GLN A 45 3.28 16.49 0.95
CA GLN A 45 3.17 15.72 -0.30
C GLN A 45 3.36 14.24 -0.01
N VAL A 46 2.46 13.41 -0.51
CA VAL A 46 2.47 11.96 -0.27
C VAL A 46 2.21 11.18 -1.55
N VAL A 47 2.77 9.98 -1.62
CA VAL A 47 2.40 8.94 -2.58
C VAL A 47 1.94 7.73 -1.78
N LEU A 48 0.94 7.02 -2.27
CA LEU A 48 0.26 5.97 -1.53
C LEU A 48 0.13 4.71 -2.36
N GLU A 49 0.63 3.61 -1.83
CA GLU A 49 0.36 2.25 -2.33
C GLU A 49 -0.75 1.65 -1.49
N ILE A 50 -1.78 1.09 -2.15
CA ILE A 50 -2.96 0.53 -1.48
C ILE A 50 -3.02 -0.97 -1.74
N LYS A 51 -3.20 -1.76 -0.69
CA LYS A 51 -3.27 -3.20 -0.79
C LYS A 51 -4.42 -3.74 0.05
N TRP A 52 -5.17 -4.68 -0.55
CA TRP A 52 -6.19 -5.44 0.15
C TRP A 52 -5.74 -6.90 0.27
N ARG A 53 -5.86 -7.45 1.49
CA ARG A 53 -5.49 -8.82 1.80
C ARG A 53 -6.69 -9.60 2.32
N LYS A 54 -6.90 -10.80 1.80
CA LYS A 54 -7.98 -11.68 2.25
C LYS A 54 -7.70 -12.29 3.61
N LYS A 55 -6.42 -12.47 3.97
CA LYS A 55 -5.98 -13.10 5.21
C LYS A 55 -5.28 -12.10 6.09
N TYR A 56 -5.47 -12.26 7.39
CA TYR A 56 -4.74 -11.49 8.39
C TYR A 56 -3.35 -12.09 8.62
N TYR A 57 -2.36 -11.21 8.66
CA TYR A 57 -1.00 -11.49 9.13
C TYR A 57 -0.57 -10.31 10.00
N ASP A 58 0.04 -10.60 11.15
CA ASP A 58 0.53 -9.56 12.07
C ASP A 58 1.68 -8.75 11.46
N LYS A 59 2.37 -9.32 10.49
CA LYS A 59 3.38 -8.62 9.71
C LYS A 59 2.86 -8.43 8.29
N LYS A 60 2.83 -7.17 7.85
CA LYS A 60 2.32 -6.80 6.53
C LYS A 60 3.46 -6.82 5.53
N MET A 61 3.30 -7.60 4.47
CA MET A 61 4.31 -7.79 3.46
C MET A 61 4.26 -6.68 2.41
N ILE A 62 5.43 -6.15 2.04
CA ILE A 62 5.61 -5.32 0.86
C ILE A 62 6.85 -5.78 0.12
N GLU A 63 6.74 -5.90 -1.21
CA GLU A 63 7.90 -6.27 -2.02
C GLU A 63 8.97 -5.18 -1.93
N LYS A 64 10.23 -5.61 -1.77
CA LYS A 64 11.37 -4.69 -1.67
C LYS A 64 11.42 -3.74 -2.87
N TYR A 65 11.17 -4.26 -4.07
CA TYR A 65 11.15 -3.46 -5.29
C TYR A 65 10.16 -2.28 -5.17
N LYS A 66 8.93 -2.55 -4.72
CA LYS A 66 7.91 -1.52 -4.54
C LYS A 66 8.29 -0.52 -3.45
N PHE A 67 8.78 -1.02 -2.32
CA PHE A 67 9.22 -0.19 -1.21
C PHE A 67 10.31 0.80 -1.68
N ASP A 68 11.33 0.28 -2.35
CA ASP A 68 12.46 1.10 -2.82
C ASP A 68 12.01 2.13 -3.86
N LYS A 69 11.10 1.74 -4.76
CA LYS A 69 10.56 2.65 -5.78
C LYS A 69 9.73 3.77 -5.18
N LEU A 70 8.93 3.46 -4.16
CA LEU A 70 8.15 4.48 -3.46
C LEU A 70 9.04 5.50 -2.76
N LEU A 71 10.15 5.05 -2.17
CA LEU A 71 11.09 5.97 -1.50
C LEU A 71 11.87 6.85 -2.48
N GLU A 72 11.91 6.51 -3.77
CA GLU A 72 12.55 7.35 -4.79
C GLU A 72 11.70 8.58 -5.14
N GLU A 73 10.41 8.58 -4.81
CA GLU A 73 9.54 9.71 -5.11
C GLU A 73 9.88 10.91 -4.22
N ASP A 74 9.69 12.11 -4.77
CA ASP A 74 9.90 13.37 -4.05
C ASP A 74 8.67 13.70 -3.19
N ALA A 75 8.35 12.78 -2.27
CA ALA A 75 7.19 12.85 -1.40
C ALA A 75 7.33 11.80 -0.30
N GLU A 76 6.52 11.93 0.77
CA GLU A 76 6.43 10.88 1.77
C GLU A 76 5.74 9.65 1.17
N ALA A 77 6.35 8.49 1.34
CA ALA A 77 5.83 7.24 0.84
C ALA A 77 4.97 6.55 1.88
N LEU A 78 3.74 6.23 1.52
CA LEU A 78 2.78 5.59 2.40
C LEU A 78 2.34 4.25 1.84
N TYR A 79 2.12 3.30 2.73
CA TYR A 79 1.58 1.97 2.39
C TYR A 79 0.33 1.72 3.22
N PHE A 80 -0.80 1.57 2.55
CA PHE A 80 -2.09 1.27 3.16
C PHE A 80 -2.42 -0.20 2.93
N VAL A 81 -2.71 -0.92 4.00
CA VAL A 81 -3.12 -2.32 3.93
C VAL A 81 -4.45 -2.48 4.65
N ALA A 82 -5.43 -3.06 3.95
CA ALA A 82 -6.67 -3.50 4.55
C ALA A 82 -6.70 -5.02 4.62
N ASP A 83 -7.10 -5.56 5.77
CA ASP A 83 -7.31 -6.99 5.96
C ASP A 83 -8.54 -7.22 6.85
N PRO A 84 -8.92 -8.49 7.16
CA PRO A 84 -10.11 -8.76 7.96
C PRO A 84 -10.10 -8.17 9.38
N LYS A 85 -8.94 -7.79 9.90
CA LYS A 85 -8.83 -7.22 11.24
C LYS A 85 -8.70 -5.69 11.28
N GLY A 86 -8.52 -5.04 10.14
CA GLY A 86 -8.46 -3.59 10.14
C GLY A 86 -7.73 -2.97 8.96
N ASN A 87 -7.45 -1.69 9.14
CA ASN A 87 -6.81 -0.85 8.15
C ASN A 87 -5.55 -0.25 8.76
N TYR A 88 -4.43 -0.42 8.07
CA TYR A 88 -3.12 -0.08 8.60
C TYR A 88 -2.41 0.86 7.62
N LEU A 89 -1.94 1.99 8.12
CA LEU A 89 -1.21 2.97 7.33
C LEU A 89 0.24 3.08 7.84
N PHE A 90 1.18 2.73 6.98
CA PHE A 90 2.60 2.82 7.27
C PHE A 90 3.20 4.04 6.58
N TRP A 91 3.96 4.83 7.34
CA TRP A 91 4.81 5.89 6.81
C TRP A 91 6.19 5.28 6.54
N LEU A 92 6.45 4.92 5.29
CA LEU A 92 7.62 4.11 4.94
C LEU A 92 8.95 4.84 5.17
N ASN A 93 8.96 6.16 5.00
CA ASN A 93 10.18 6.96 5.23
C ASN A 93 10.61 6.97 6.70
N ASP A 94 9.68 6.76 7.62
CA ASP A 94 9.95 6.74 9.06
C ASP A 94 10.39 5.37 9.56
N LEU A 95 10.27 4.33 8.74
CA LEU A 95 10.65 2.99 9.15
C LEU A 95 12.16 2.81 8.97
N ALA A 96 12.80 2.28 10.01
CA ALA A 96 14.19 1.87 9.92
C ALA A 96 14.35 0.81 8.83
N LYS A 97 15.55 0.69 8.28
CA LYS A 97 15.85 -0.37 7.32
C LYS A 97 15.47 -1.72 7.91
N GLN A 98 14.56 -2.40 7.23
CA GLN A 98 14.10 -3.72 7.62
C GLN A 98 14.98 -4.79 6.97
N GLU A 99 15.08 -5.94 7.61
CA GLU A 99 15.69 -7.10 6.97
C GLU A 99 14.72 -7.66 5.93
N THR A 100 15.25 -8.05 4.78
CA THR A 100 14.46 -8.67 3.73
C THR A 100 14.30 -10.15 4.01
N VAL A 101 13.16 -10.70 3.59
CA VAL A 101 12.93 -12.15 3.54
C VAL A 101 12.51 -12.52 2.12
N GLU A 102 12.85 -13.72 1.70
CA GLU A 102 12.35 -14.23 0.44
C GLU A 102 11.02 -14.91 0.64
N LEU A 103 10.01 -14.48 -0.12
CA LEU A 103 8.69 -15.08 -0.10
C LEU A 103 8.33 -15.55 -1.50
N TYR A 104 7.66 -16.69 -1.55
CA TYR A 104 7.15 -17.27 -2.78
C TYR A 104 5.83 -16.57 -3.13
N CYS A 105 5.92 -15.63 -4.08
CA CYS A 105 4.78 -14.80 -4.46
C CYS A 105 4.32 -15.13 -5.89
N PRO A 106 3.01 -15.01 -6.18
CA PRO A 106 2.57 -15.11 -7.56
C PRO A 106 3.12 -13.95 -8.38
N ASP A 107 3.54 -14.24 -9.59
CA ASP A 107 3.92 -13.21 -10.54
C ASP A 107 2.66 -12.40 -10.90
N THR A 108 2.78 -11.07 -10.86
CA THR A 108 1.66 -10.17 -11.08
C THR A 108 1.41 -9.84 -12.54
N THR A 109 2.14 -10.45 -13.48
CA THR A 109 1.87 -10.23 -14.90
C THR A 109 0.63 -11.02 -15.34
N LEU A 110 -0.22 -10.38 -16.13
CA LEU A 110 -1.46 -10.98 -16.66
C LEU A 110 -1.21 -12.24 -17.50
N TRP A 111 0.01 -12.48 -17.92
CA TRP A 111 0.39 -13.52 -18.88
C TRP A 111 1.02 -14.75 -18.23
N THR A 112 1.52 -14.63 -17.01
CA THR A 112 2.16 -15.75 -16.34
C THR A 112 1.61 -15.91 -14.94
N LYS A 113 1.11 -17.11 -14.64
CA LYS A 113 0.76 -17.48 -13.26
C LYS A 113 1.98 -18.02 -12.51
N LYS A 114 3.18 -17.66 -12.94
CA LYS A 114 4.41 -18.06 -12.26
C LYS A 114 4.47 -17.44 -10.89
N ARG A 115 4.85 -18.25 -9.92
CA ARG A 115 5.25 -17.78 -8.62
C ARG A 115 6.76 -17.68 -8.60
N ASN A 116 7.27 -16.56 -8.14
CA ASN A 116 8.71 -16.33 -8.00
C ASN A 116 9.04 -16.02 -6.56
N ASN A 117 10.24 -16.41 -6.13
CA ASN A 117 10.77 -15.91 -4.86
C ASN A 117 11.09 -14.44 -5.04
N LYS A 118 10.50 -13.61 -4.19
CA LYS A 118 10.74 -12.16 -4.19
C LYS A 118 11.26 -11.74 -2.82
N GLU A 119 12.21 -10.82 -2.85
CA GLU A 119 12.62 -10.14 -1.62
C GLU A 119 11.50 -9.23 -1.15
N CYS A 120 11.14 -9.36 0.12
CA CYS A 120 10.06 -8.59 0.72
C CYS A 120 10.47 -8.08 2.09
N TYR A 121 9.89 -6.96 2.49
CA TYR A 121 9.91 -6.52 3.89
C TYR A 121 8.64 -7.01 4.57
N LEU A 122 8.78 -7.41 5.82
CA LEU A 122 7.66 -7.73 6.69
C LEU A 122 7.52 -6.63 7.73
N LEU A 123 6.48 -5.82 7.58
CA LEU A 123 6.26 -4.65 8.43
C LEU A 123 5.34 -5.04 9.58
N ASP A 124 5.83 -4.92 10.81
CA ASP A 124 5.03 -5.21 12.00
C ASP A 124 3.84 -4.25 12.06
N GLU A 125 2.63 -4.76 12.26
CA GLU A 125 1.42 -3.94 12.32
C GLU A 125 1.46 -2.88 13.41
N ARG A 126 2.27 -3.08 14.47
CA ARG A 126 2.45 -2.10 15.55
C ARG A 126 3.15 -0.82 15.08
N LEU A 127 3.83 -0.87 13.95
CA LEU A 127 4.48 0.30 13.34
C LEU A 127 3.51 1.15 12.52
N ALA A 128 2.30 0.67 12.30
CA ALA A 128 1.30 1.36 11.50
C ALA A 128 0.42 2.24 12.37
N HIS A 129 -0.16 3.26 11.73
CA HIS A 129 -1.32 3.96 12.27
C HIS A 129 -2.57 3.15 11.91
N LYS A 130 -3.26 2.63 12.89
CA LYS A 130 -4.50 1.90 12.68
C LYS A 130 -5.63 2.91 12.46
N LEU A 131 -6.26 2.83 11.29
CA LEU A 131 -7.32 3.77 10.93
C LEU A 131 -8.68 3.17 11.29
N ASN A 132 -9.52 3.97 11.96
CA ASN A 132 -10.89 3.60 12.29
C ASN A 132 -11.83 3.89 11.12
N ILE A 133 -11.50 3.34 9.96
CA ILE A 133 -12.35 3.41 8.78
C ILE A 133 -13.08 2.09 8.67
N ASN A 134 -14.41 2.15 8.77
CA ASN A 134 -15.22 0.96 8.60
C ASN A 134 -15.60 0.81 7.13
N ILE A 135 -14.90 -0.11 6.44
CA ILE A 135 -15.14 -0.39 5.02
C ILE A 135 -16.10 -1.56 4.82
N TYR A 136 -16.56 -2.17 5.87
CA TYR A 136 -17.48 -3.30 5.83
C TYR A 136 -18.85 -2.95 6.37
#